data_e194301905fe6759d025905400ac5a7d
#
_entry.id   e194301905fe6759d025905400ac5a7d
#
_cell.length_a   1.000
_cell.length_b   1.000
_cell.length_c   1.000
_cell.angle_alpha   90.00
_cell.angle_beta   90.00
_cell.angle_gamma   90.00
#
_symmetry.space_group_name_H-M   'P 1'
#
loop_
_entity.id
_entity.type
_entity.pdbx_description
1 polymer ?
#
loop_
_entity_poly.entity_id
_entity_poly.type
_entity_poly.pdbx_seq_one_letter_code
_entity_poly.pdbx_strand_id
1 'polypeptide(L)'
;MIFEIEGNDVIQKQNIEITETMMGIYGYNNSGKTTILKELDKIIDKKNRNCIVNEDEYVRALFIPTNRVIVRDAYTSDKSINDIEEFLAYKKDSYHEIDLHLRIIREKLLKNHAVKQIVEKAIKYMFGEDYEFDFAKRQSDGVENIVNIYCSIIWLFTWDKDKELENIKYDELCQYLCNTKAIVMIDEIEAFLHVYVQSRMLQKFKDDFAKCSFIFTTHSPLLLSRYNDIRKFQLENGVLNEINKDLYYKDLDNIYEVYFNVDEFPEEARNIINRLGEYIFEEEYNRDIIEKDLNILKEKYANIEEKYPGLIAKVEKKLGVER
;
A
#
# COMPACT_ATOMS: atom_id res chain seq x y z
N MET A 1 20.69 -3.61 -0.78
CA MET A 1 21.12 -3.28 -2.18
C MET A 1 20.79 -1.83 -2.48
N ILE A 2 21.67 -1.12 -3.18
CA ILE A 2 21.43 0.28 -3.54
C ILE A 2 21.15 0.34 -5.04
N PHE A 3 20.06 0.99 -5.42
CA PHE A 3 19.65 1.24 -6.79
C PHE A 3 19.65 2.73 -7.08
N GLU A 4 20.32 3.15 -8.16
CA GLU A 4 20.35 4.54 -8.61
C GLU A 4 19.22 4.73 -9.63
N ILE A 5 18.27 5.63 -9.31
CA ILE A 5 17.25 6.09 -10.24
C ILE A 5 17.77 7.35 -10.92
N GLU A 6 17.85 7.36 -12.23
CA GLU A 6 18.39 8.50 -12.99
C GLU A 6 17.48 9.73 -13.01
N GLY A 7 16.22 9.56 -12.61
CA GLY A 7 15.23 10.63 -12.64
C GLY A 7 14.58 10.81 -14.02
N ASN A 8 13.46 11.52 -14.01
CA ASN A 8 12.70 11.90 -15.20
C ASN A 8 11.84 13.14 -14.88
N ASP A 9 10.87 13.47 -15.71
CA ASP A 9 9.99 14.65 -15.52
C ASP A 9 9.16 14.59 -14.21
N VAL A 10 9.03 13.42 -13.57
CA VAL A 10 8.19 13.20 -12.39
C VAL A 10 9.01 12.95 -11.12
N ILE A 11 10.12 12.21 -11.24
CA ILE A 11 10.99 11.84 -10.11
C ILE A 11 12.40 12.38 -10.32
N GLN A 12 13.04 12.79 -9.23
CA GLN A 12 14.42 13.29 -9.25
C GLN A 12 15.42 12.16 -9.18
N LYS A 13 16.66 12.43 -9.63
CA LYS A 13 17.79 11.50 -9.49
C LYS A 13 18.06 11.23 -8.03
N GLN A 14 18.05 9.95 -7.63
CA GLN A 14 18.25 9.55 -6.25
C GLN A 14 18.68 8.09 -6.11
N ASN A 15 19.26 7.76 -4.96
CA ASN A 15 19.61 6.39 -4.60
C ASN A 15 18.56 5.81 -3.65
N ILE A 16 18.10 4.60 -3.94
CA ILE A 16 17.17 3.87 -3.08
C ILE A 16 17.89 2.64 -2.54
N GLU A 17 18.02 2.59 -1.21
CA GLU A 17 18.55 1.43 -0.51
C GLU A 17 17.41 0.46 -0.16
N ILE A 18 17.42 -0.72 -0.77
CA ILE A 18 16.52 -1.82 -0.45
C ILE A 18 17.20 -2.74 0.55
N THR A 19 16.63 -2.86 1.72
CA THR A 19 17.03 -3.76 2.80
C THR A 19 16.15 -5.01 2.81
N GLU A 20 16.47 -6.00 3.66
CA GLU A 20 15.64 -7.22 3.85
C GLU A 20 14.35 -6.95 4.66
N THR A 21 13.84 -5.70 4.63
CA THR A 21 12.65 -5.26 5.36
C THR A 21 11.56 -4.76 4.40
N MET A 22 10.40 -4.47 4.93
CA MET A 22 9.35 -3.80 4.18
C MET A 22 9.60 -2.30 4.07
N MET A 23 9.29 -1.75 2.90
CA MET A 23 9.41 -0.33 2.58
C MET A 23 8.06 0.18 2.07
N GLY A 24 7.44 1.08 2.81
CA GLY A 24 6.18 1.73 2.45
C GLY A 24 6.41 3.14 1.90
N ILE A 25 5.88 3.43 0.71
CA ILE A 25 5.97 4.73 0.04
C ILE A 25 4.58 5.34 0.01
N TYR A 26 4.42 6.51 0.63
CA TYR A 26 3.19 7.28 0.51
C TYR A 26 3.44 8.65 -0.13
N GLY A 27 2.38 9.28 -0.55
CA GLY A 27 2.41 10.60 -1.18
C GLY A 27 1.08 10.90 -1.86
N TYR A 28 0.89 12.15 -2.28
CA TYR A 28 -0.31 12.58 -2.99
C TYR A 28 -0.54 11.82 -4.29
N ASN A 29 -1.76 11.90 -4.83
CA ASN A 29 -2.04 11.46 -6.18
C ASN A 29 -1.12 12.21 -7.16
N ASN A 30 -0.63 11.49 -8.17
CA ASN A 30 0.32 12.01 -9.17
C ASN A 30 1.69 12.42 -8.61
N SER A 31 2.07 12.06 -7.37
CA SER A 31 3.41 12.34 -6.85
C SER A 31 4.53 11.50 -7.49
N GLY A 32 4.18 10.48 -8.28
CA GLY A 32 5.16 9.61 -8.94
C GLY A 32 5.40 8.26 -8.24
N LYS A 33 4.57 7.83 -7.28
CA LYS A 33 4.73 6.55 -6.55
C LYS A 33 4.84 5.34 -7.48
N THR A 34 3.87 5.19 -8.40
CA THR A 34 3.90 4.13 -9.41
C THR A 34 5.13 4.25 -10.33
N THR A 35 5.55 5.48 -10.64
CA THR A 35 6.73 5.74 -11.47
C THR A 35 8.01 5.22 -10.80
N ILE A 36 8.18 5.45 -9.50
CA ILE A 36 9.34 4.93 -8.74
C ILE A 36 9.39 3.40 -8.80
N LEU A 37 8.26 2.71 -8.57
CA LEU A 37 8.23 1.25 -8.64
C LEU A 37 8.57 0.74 -10.04
N LYS A 38 8.05 1.38 -11.09
CA LYS A 38 8.36 1.03 -12.48
C LYS A 38 9.83 1.27 -12.84
N GLU A 39 10.43 2.35 -12.37
CA GLU A 39 11.86 2.60 -12.60
C GLU A 39 12.74 1.59 -11.86
N LEU A 40 12.40 1.23 -10.61
CA LEU A 40 13.08 0.16 -9.89
C LEU A 40 12.98 -1.18 -10.64
N ASP A 41 11.80 -1.56 -11.13
CA ASP A 41 11.59 -2.77 -11.91
C ASP A 41 12.46 -2.79 -13.17
N LYS A 42 12.52 -1.69 -13.92
CA LYS A 42 13.39 -1.55 -15.10
C LYS A 42 14.89 -1.69 -14.78
N ILE A 43 15.34 -1.08 -13.67
CA ILE A 43 16.75 -1.13 -13.25
C ILE A 43 17.12 -2.55 -12.86
N ILE A 44 16.27 -3.24 -12.11
CA ILE A 44 16.51 -4.64 -11.72
C ILE A 44 16.51 -5.54 -12.94
N ASP A 45 15.57 -5.37 -13.86
CA ASP A 45 15.52 -6.13 -15.11
C ASP A 45 16.77 -5.91 -15.98
N LYS A 46 17.24 -4.66 -16.10
CA LYS A 46 18.49 -4.32 -16.79
C LYS A 46 19.71 -4.94 -16.11
N LYS A 47 19.75 -4.92 -14.76
CA LYS A 47 20.80 -5.57 -13.97
C LYS A 47 20.82 -7.08 -14.27
N ASN A 48 19.68 -7.74 -14.20
CA ASN A 48 19.55 -9.16 -14.43
C ASN A 48 20.01 -9.57 -15.85
N ARG A 49 19.70 -8.79 -16.90
CA ARG A 49 20.16 -9.03 -18.26
C ARG A 49 21.68 -8.92 -18.42
N ASN A 50 22.33 -8.08 -17.61
CA ASN A 50 23.79 -7.90 -17.64
C ASN A 50 24.51 -8.97 -16.81
N CYS A 51 23.81 -9.66 -15.89
CA CYS A 51 24.36 -10.66 -14.97
C CYS A 51 24.28 -12.10 -15.50
N ILE A 52 24.16 -12.30 -16.81
CA ILE A 52 24.01 -13.63 -17.48
C ILE A 52 25.07 -14.66 -17.08
N VAL A 53 26.16 -14.27 -16.39
CA VAL A 53 27.29 -15.12 -16.06
C VAL A 53 27.47 -15.43 -14.57
N ASN A 54 26.72 -14.75 -13.68
CA ASN A 54 26.88 -14.91 -12.23
C ASN A 54 25.49 -15.08 -11.56
N GLU A 55 25.12 -16.32 -11.25
CA GLU A 55 23.86 -16.66 -10.56
C GLU A 55 23.73 -15.96 -9.20
N ASP A 56 24.83 -15.65 -8.52
CA ASP A 56 24.87 -14.97 -7.23
C ASP A 56 24.43 -13.49 -7.30
N GLU A 57 24.46 -12.89 -8.49
CA GLU A 57 24.02 -11.50 -8.71
C GLU A 57 22.59 -11.36 -9.25
N TYR A 58 21.96 -12.48 -9.61
CA TYR A 58 20.57 -12.48 -10.09
C TYR A 58 19.60 -12.11 -8.97
N VAL A 59 18.73 -11.14 -9.23
CA VAL A 59 17.71 -10.68 -8.30
C VAL A 59 16.34 -11.06 -8.82
N ARG A 60 15.67 -11.98 -8.16
CA ARG A 60 14.25 -12.24 -8.43
C ARG A 60 13.43 -11.00 -8.04
N ALA A 61 12.71 -10.43 -9.00
CA ALA A 61 11.88 -9.26 -8.76
C ALA A 61 10.54 -9.36 -9.47
N LEU A 62 9.52 -8.78 -8.85
CA LEU A 62 8.16 -8.74 -9.37
C LEU A 62 7.53 -7.38 -9.09
N PHE A 63 6.97 -6.76 -10.13
CA PHE A 63 6.10 -5.60 -9.99
C PHE A 63 4.64 -6.02 -10.14
N ILE A 64 3.82 -5.72 -9.14
CA ILE A 64 2.39 -5.99 -9.10
C ILE A 64 1.67 -4.63 -9.17
N PRO A 65 1.00 -4.30 -10.29
CA PRO A 65 0.30 -3.03 -10.47
C PRO A 65 -1.01 -2.97 -9.68
N THR A 66 -1.58 -1.77 -9.54
CA THR A 66 -2.87 -1.54 -8.88
C THR A 66 -4.02 -2.33 -9.51
N ASN A 67 -4.07 -2.37 -10.86
CA ASN A 67 -5.10 -3.08 -11.62
C ASN A 67 -4.80 -4.59 -11.68
N ARG A 68 -4.94 -5.28 -10.55
CA ARG A 68 -4.71 -6.72 -10.40
C ARG A 68 -5.98 -7.53 -10.12
N VAL A 69 -7.13 -6.88 -10.14
CA VAL A 69 -8.43 -7.56 -10.02
C VAL A 69 -8.90 -7.99 -11.42
N ILE A 70 -9.15 -9.29 -11.59
CA ILE A 70 -9.53 -9.87 -12.88
C ILE A 70 -10.96 -9.48 -13.22
N VAL A 71 -11.17 -8.77 -14.32
CA VAL A 71 -12.50 -8.48 -14.88
C VAL A 71 -12.91 -9.67 -15.73
N ARG A 72 -13.75 -10.55 -15.18
CA ARG A 72 -14.11 -11.85 -15.80
C ARG A 72 -14.92 -11.74 -17.10
N ASP A 73 -15.57 -10.61 -17.35
CA ASP A 73 -16.53 -10.48 -18.45
C ASP A 73 -15.93 -9.96 -19.77
N ALA A 74 -14.63 -9.69 -19.80
CA ALA A 74 -14.03 -8.98 -20.93
C ALA A 74 -13.44 -9.86 -22.05
N TYR A 75 -13.09 -11.14 -21.81
CA TYR A 75 -12.41 -11.94 -22.84
C TYR A 75 -12.72 -13.44 -22.81
N THR A 76 -13.40 -13.90 -23.87
CA THR A 76 -13.39 -15.30 -24.32
C THR A 76 -12.34 -15.44 -25.44
N SER A 77 -11.08 -15.61 -25.12
CA SER A 77 -10.09 -16.03 -26.12
C SER A 77 -9.32 -17.26 -25.62
N ASP A 78 -9.44 -18.35 -26.37
CA ASP A 78 -8.74 -19.63 -26.20
C ASP A 78 -7.23 -19.56 -26.54
N LYS A 79 -6.52 -18.55 -26.06
CA LYS A 79 -5.05 -18.53 -26.22
C LYS A 79 -4.39 -19.18 -25.02
N SER A 80 -3.84 -20.38 -25.24
CA SER A 80 -2.88 -21.01 -24.34
C SER A 80 -1.50 -20.35 -24.53
N ILE A 81 -0.94 -19.75 -23.48
CA ILE A 81 0.45 -19.31 -23.51
C ILE A 81 1.32 -20.51 -23.20
N ASN A 82 2.02 -21.00 -24.22
CA ASN A 82 2.93 -22.14 -24.09
C ASN A 82 4.38 -21.72 -23.79
N ASP A 83 4.70 -20.42 -23.78
CA ASP A 83 6.07 -19.94 -23.67
C ASP A 83 6.23 -18.84 -22.60
N ILE A 84 7.09 -19.15 -21.65
CA ILE A 84 7.51 -18.26 -20.56
C ILE A 84 8.38 -17.11 -21.08
N GLU A 85 9.10 -17.32 -22.18
CA GLU A 85 9.86 -16.26 -22.86
C GLU A 85 8.96 -15.15 -23.41
N GLU A 86 7.77 -15.47 -23.88
CA GLU A 86 6.75 -14.47 -24.22
C GLU A 86 6.30 -13.67 -22.99
N PHE A 87 6.13 -14.29 -21.83
CA PHE A 87 5.76 -13.58 -20.59
C PHE A 87 6.81 -12.55 -20.16
N LEU A 88 8.08 -12.89 -20.24
CA LEU A 88 9.19 -11.98 -19.89
C LEU A 88 9.42 -10.90 -20.97
N ALA A 89 9.10 -11.18 -22.23
CA ALA A 89 9.17 -10.21 -23.32
C ALA A 89 8.01 -9.20 -23.30
N TYR A 90 6.87 -9.59 -22.73
CA TYR A 90 5.61 -8.81 -22.72
C TYR A 90 5.54 -7.70 -21.67
N LYS A 91 6.54 -7.46 -20.89
CA LYS A 91 6.59 -6.33 -19.92
C LYS A 91 6.31 -4.94 -20.54
N LYS A 92 6.00 -4.86 -21.84
CA LYS A 92 6.16 -3.59 -22.53
C LYS A 92 4.94 -2.70 -22.66
N ASP A 93 3.70 -3.13 -22.88
CA ASP A 93 2.82 -2.09 -23.46
C ASP A 93 1.30 -2.08 -23.21
N SER A 94 0.66 -2.98 -22.45
CA SER A 94 -0.77 -2.77 -22.20
C SER A 94 -1.37 -3.36 -20.91
N TYR A 95 -2.24 -2.57 -20.27
CA TYR A 95 -2.97 -2.95 -19.05
C TYR A 95 -3.93 -4.15 -19.25
N HIS A 96 -4.42 -4.38 -20.47
CA HIS A 96 -5.31 -5.51 -20.79
C HIS A 96 -4.60 -6.86 -20.78
N GLU A 97 -3.32 -6.89 -21.05
CA GLU A 97 -2.52 -8.13 -21.10
C GLU A 97 -2.14 -8.62 -19.71
N ILE A 98 -1.97 -7.72 -18.73
CA ILE A 98 -1.70 -8.07 -17.33
C ILE A 98 -2.84 -8.91 -16.74
N ASP A 99 -4.08 -8.57 -17.05
CA ASP A 99 -5.27 -9.28 -16.57
C ASP A 99 -5.32 -10.74 -17.09
N LEU A 100 -5.03 -10.94 -18.37
CA LEU A 100 -4.96 -12.27 -18.97
C LEU A 100 -3.84 -13.12 -18.34
N HIS A 101 -2.65 -12.55 -18.11
CA HIS A 101 -1.52 -13.25 -17.52
C HIS A 101 -1.80 -13.65 -16.07
N LEU A 102 -2.34 -12.76 -15.26
CA LEU A 102 -2.73 -13.07 -13.87
C LEU A 102 -3.75 -14.22 -13.83
N ARG A 103 -4.69 -14.21 -14.75
CA ARG A 103 -5.69 -15.29 -14.87
C ARG A 103 -5.04 -16.63 -15.18
N ILE A 104 -4.15 -16.69 -16.16
CA ILE A 104 -3.44 -17.93 -16.55
C ILE A 104 -2.58 -18.45 -15.41
N ILE A 105 -1.78 -17.56 -14.78
CA ILE A 105 -0.96 -17.88 -13.61
C ILE A 105 -1.82 -18.49 -12.51
N ARG A 106 -2.92 -17.83 -12.19
CA ARG A 106 -3.85 -18.28 -11.16
C ARG A 106 -4.45 -19.63 -11.49
N GLU A 107 -4.99 -19.81 -12.69
CA GLU A 107 -5.60 -21.08 -13.13
C GLU A 107 -4.59 -22.23 -13.09
N LYS A 108 -3.33 -21.99 -13.45
CA LYS A 108 -2.26 -23.00 -13.39
C LYS A 108 -1.91 -23.33 -11.94
N LEU A 109 -1.61 -22.34 -11.13
CA LEU A 109 -1.16 -22.55 -9.75
C LEU A 109 -2.25 -23.14 -8.86
N LEU A 110 -3.49 -22.72 -9.04
CA LEU A 110 -4.61 -23.24 -8.25
C LEU A 110 -5.06 -24.67 -8.64
N LYS A 111 -4.41 -25.32 -9.59
CA LYS A 111 -4.51 -26.78 -9.77
C LYS A 111 -3.74 -27.54 -8.68
N ASN A 112 -2.70 -26.92 -8.12
CA ASN A 112 -1.90 -27.51 -7.07
C ASN A 112 -2.57 -27.39 -5.70
N HIS A 113 -2.65 -28.50 -4.95
CA HIS A 113 -3.33 -28.56 -3.66
C HIS A 113 -2.59 -27.76 -2.58
N ALA A 114 -1.25 -27.81 -2.55
CA ALA A 114 -0.45 -27.07 -1.56
C ALA A 114 -0.59 -25.56 -1.74
N VAL A 115 -0.60 -25.08 -3.01
CA VAL A 115 -0.85 -23.66 -3.31
C VAL A 115 -2.23 -23.23 -2.85
N LYS A 116 -3.27 -24.03 -3.13
CA LYS A 116 -4.63 -23.75 -2.63
C LYS A 116 -4.67 -23.60 -1.12
N GLN A 117 -4.03 -24.52 -0.39
CA GLN A 117 -4.00 -24.46 1.07
C GLN A 117 -3.28 -23.21 1.59
N ILE A 118 -2.19 -22.77 0.96
CA ILE A 118 -1.48 -21.54 1.36
C ILE A 118 -2.40 -20.34 1.17
N VAL A 119 -3.00 -20.19 0.00
CA VAL A 119 -3.90 -19.07 -0.31
C VAL A 119 -5.11 -19.07 0.60
N GLU A 120 -5.76 -20.23 0.82
CA GLU A 120 -6.90 -20.35 1.71
C GLU A 120 -6.57 -19.96 3.15
N LYS A 121 -5.44 -20.42 3.70
CA LYS A 121 -4.99 -20.03 5.04
C LYS A 121 -4.68 -18.54 5.12
N ALA A 122 -4.10 -17.95 4.09
CA ALA A 122 -3.86 -16.51 4.05
C ALA A 122 -5.17 -15.72 4.05
N ILE A 123 -6.15 -16.13 3.26
CA ILE A 123 -7.48 -15.51 3.23
C ILE A 123 -8.16 -15.62 4.61
N LYS A 124 -8.21 -16.80 5.20
CA LYS A 124 -8.79 -16.99 6.54
C LYS A 124 -8.10 -16.16 7.61
N TYR A 125 -6.77 -16.09 7.59
CA TYR A 125 -6.03 -15.21 8.50
C TYR A 125 -6.43 -13.75 8.35
N MET A 126 -6.55 -13.25 7.11
CA MET A 126 -6.79 -11.83 6.84
C MET A 126 -8.26 -11.43 7.02
N PHE A 127 -9.20 -12.26 6.58
CA PHE A 127 -10.63 -11.95 6.56
C PHE A 127 -11.39 -12.51 7.77
N GLY A 128 -10.81 -13.46 8.51
CA GLY A 128 -11.38 -14.15 9.65
C GLY A 128 -11.45 -15.65 9.42
N GLU A 129 -11.29 -16.45 10.51
CA GLU A 129 -11.31 -17.91 10.43
C GLU A 129 -12.64 -18.47 9.90
N ASP A 130 -13.75 -17.78 10.18
CA ASP A 130 -15.10 -18.15 9.74
C ASP A 130 -15.41 -17.71 8.30
N TYR A 131 -14.45 -17.08 7.61
CA TYR A 131 -14.67 -16.63 6.24
C TYR A 131 -14.81 -17.82 5.29
N GLU A 132 -15.99 -17.96 4.66
CA GLU A 132 -16.26 -18.99 3.68
C GLU A 132 -15.60 -18.64 2.35
N PHE A 133 -14.46 -19.26 2.07
CA PHE A 133 -13.72 -19.07 0.82
C PHE A 133 -13.87 -20.28 -0.11
N ASP A 134 -14.22 -20.01 -1.37
CA ASP A 134 -14.38 -21.05 -2.40
C ASP A 134 -13.78 -20.56 -3.72
N PHE A 135 -12.73 -21.22 -4.19
CA PHE A 135 -12.07 -20.90 -5.47
C PHE A 135 -13.00 -21.03 -6.70
N ALA A 136 -14.08 -21.81 -6.61
CA ALA A 136 -15.03 -22.00 -7.71
C ALA A 136 -16.04 -20.85 -7.82
N LYS A 137 -16.21 -20.05 -6.78
CA LYS A 137 -17.15 -18.93 -6.73
C LYS A 137 -16.44 -17.59 -6.96
N ARG A 138 -17.19 -16.63 -7.50
CA ARG A 138 -16.72 -15.25 -7.53
C ARG A 138 -16.61 -14.73 -6.11
N GLN A 139 -15.45 -14.19 -5.78
CA GLN A 139 -15.17 -13.56 -4.51
C GLN A 139 -15.32 -12.02 -4.60
N SER A 140 -15.26 -11.33 -3.46
CA SER A 140 -15.16 -9.87 -3.45
C SER A 140 -13.82 -9.42 -4.06
N ASP A 141 -13.78 -8.20 -4.60
CA ASP A 141 -12.56 -7.65 -5.22
C ASP A 141 -11.36 -7.64 -4.26
N GLY A 142 -11.60 -7.43 -2.97
CA GLY A 142 -10.54 -7.50 -1.95
C GLY A 142 -9.94 -8.91 -1.80
N VAL A 143 -10.76 -9.94 -1.82
CA VAL A 143 -10.29 -11.33 -1.77
C VAL A 143 -9.57 -11.69 -3.06
N GLU A 144 -10.12 -11.33 -4.22
CA GLU A 144 -9.49 -11.55 -5.53
C GLU A 144 -8.12 -10.87 -5.59
N ASN A 145 -8.00 -9.66 -5.04
CA ASN A 145 -6.75 -8.94 -4.93
C ASN A 145 -5.68 -9.74 -4.16
N ILE A 146 -6.01 -10.24 -2.98
CA ILE A 146 -5.09 -11.05 -2.16
C ILE A 146 -4.71 -12.35 -2.88
N VAL A 147 -5.68 -13.05 -3.47
CA VAL A 147 -5.42 -14.28 -4.25
C VAL A 147 -4.43 -14.00 -5.37
N ASN A 148 -4.61 -12.91 -6.11
CA ASN A 148 -3.73 -12.55 -7.22
C ASN A 148 -2.32 -12.16 -6.76
N ILE A 149 -2.19 -11.43 -5.63
CA ILE A 149 -0.87 -11.14 -5.04
C ILE A 149 -0.15 -12.44 -4.67
N TYR A 150 -0.82 -13.35 -3.96
CA TYR A 150 -0.23 -14.63 -3.57
C TYR A 150 0.17 -15.47 -4.79
N CYS A 151 -0.73 -15.63 -5.75
CA CYS A 151 -0.42 -16.37 -6.97
C CYS A 151 0.77 -15.75 -7.74
N SER A 152 0.84 -14.42 -7.81
CA SER A 152 1.95 -13.75 -8.49
C SER A 152 3.29 -13.97 -7.79
N ILE A 153 3.32 -13.91 -6.46
CA ILE A 153 4.55 -14.18 -5.68
C ILE A 153 4.96 -15.65 -5.76
N ILE A 154 4.00 -16.57 -5.61
CA ILE A 154 4.28 -18.01 -5.73
C ILE A 154 4.79 -18.33 -7.14
N TRP A 155 4.20 -17.74 -8.18
CA TRP A 155 4.68 -17.87 -9.55
C TRP A 155 6.11 -17.38 -9.71
N LEU A 156 6.46 -16.22 -9.19
CA LEU A 156 7.83 -15.70 -9.21
C LEU A 156 8.86 -16.71 -8.68
N PHE A 157 8.47 -17.52 -7.69
CA PHE A 157 9.38 -18.49 -7.08
C PHE A 157 9.41 -19.84 -7.76
N THR A 158 8.36 -20.18 -8.50
CA THR A 158 8.12 -21.55 -8.97
C THR A 158 8.02 -21.71 -10.48
N TRP A 159 8.12 -20.62 -11.26
CA TRP A 159 7.94 -20.65 -12.71
C TRP A 159 8.89 -21.60 -13.43
N ASP A 160 10.11 -21.79 -12.90
CA ASP A 160 11.18 -22.67 -13.42
C ASP A 160 11.08 -24.11 -12.86
N LYS A 161 10.08 -24.41 -12.01
CA LYS A 161 9.97 -25.66 -11.24
C LYS A 161 8.64 -26.40 -11.43
N ASP A 162 8.04 -26.30 -12.59
CA ASP A 162 6.71 -26.86 -12.86
C ASP A 162 6.57 -28.34 -12.46
N LYS A 163 7.59 -29.16 -12.76
CA LYS A 163 7.57 -30.60 -12.45
C LYS A 163 7.71 -30.90 -10.95
N GLU A 164 8.43 -30.05 -10.24
CA GLU A 164 8.60 -30.17 -8.78
C GLU A 164 7.32 -29.74 -8.05
N LEU A 165 6.62 -28.73 -8.58
CA LEU A 165 5.35 -28.24 -8.03
C LEU A 165 4.23 -29.27 -8.06
N GLU A 166 4.15 -30.12 -9.07
CA GLU A 166 3.02 -31.08 -9.22
C GLU A 166 2.84 -31.97 -7.98
N ASN A 167 3.95 -32.33 -7.29
CA ASN A 167 3.95 -33.25 -6.17
C ASN A 167 4.41 -32.64 -4.85
N ILE A 168 4.65 -31.33 -4.79
CA ILE A 168 5.16 -30.67 -3.59
C ILE A 168 4.13 -30.71 -2.47
N LYS A 169 4.59 -31.04 -1.25
CA LYS A 169 3.74 -31.00 -0.06
C LYS A 169 3.60 -29.59 0.48
N TYR A 170 2.52 -29.35 1.22
CA TYR A 170 2.23 -28.05 1.82
C TYR A 170 3.42 -27.49 2.64
N ASP A 171 3.98 -28.28 3.56
CA ASP A 171 5.06 -27.83 4.45
C ASP A 171 6.35 -27.54 3.67
N GLU A 172 6.65 -28.34 2.65
CA GLU A 172 7.81 -28.15 1.77
C GLU A 172 7.68 -26.83 0.96
N LEU A 173 6.48 -26.56 0.43
CA LEU A 173 6.22 -25.31 -0.28
C LEU A 173 6.29 -24.11 0.65
N CYS A 174 5.71 -24.16 1.84
CA CYS A 174 5.81 -23.09 2.83
C CYS A 174 7.28 -22.80 3.19
N GLN A 175 8.07 -23.83 3.45
CA GLN A 175 9.49 -23.68 3.76
C GLN A 175 10.26 -23.08 2.59
N TYR A 176 9.95 -23.48 1.36
CA TYR A 176 10.57 -22.95 0.16
C TYR A 176 10.25 -21.45 -0.01
N LEU A 177 8.96 -21.05 0.09
CA LEU A 177 8.52 -19.66 -0.04
C LEU A 177 9.14 -18.76 1.04
N CYS A 178 9.17 -19.25 2.28
CA CYS A 178 9.73 -18.51 3.42
C CYS A 178 11.25 -18.27 3.28
N ASN A 179 11.98 -19.16 2.60
CA ASN A 179 13.43 -19.06 2.46
C ASN A 179 13.91 -18.47 1.11
N THR A 180 13.01 -18.23 0.16
CA THR A 180 13.35 -17.66 -1.14
C THR A 180 13.49 -16.15 -1.06
N LYS A 181 14.65 -15.63 -1.54
CA LYS A 181 14.89 -14.19 -1.62
C LYS A 181 14.31 -13.61 -2.89
N ALA A 182 13.58 -12.49 -2.74
CA ALA A 182 13.06 -11.73 -3.87
C ALA A 182 12.78 -10.27 -3.48
N ILE A 183 12.62 -9.40 -4.46
CA ILE A 183 12.08 -8.06 -4.32
C ILE A 183 10.66 -8.06 -4.91
N VAL A 184 9.67 -7.78 -4.08
CA VAL A 184 8.26 -7.71 -4.50
C VAL A 184 7.79 -6.27 -4.37
N MET A 185 7.45 -5.67 -5.50
CA MET A 185 6.96 -4.30 -5.59
C MET A 185 5.45 -4.31 -5.83
N ILE A 186 4.68 -3.67 -4.95
CA ILE A 186 3.21 -3.68 -5.02
C ILE A 186 2.69 -2.24 -5.05
N ASP A 187 2.02 -1.88 -6.13
CA ASP A 187 1.40 -0.56 -6.25
C ASP A 187 0.02 -0.56 -5.58
N GLU A 188 -0.24 0.46 -4.74
CA GLU A 188 -1.46 0.61 -3.94
C GLU A 188 -1.87 -0.70 -3.24
N ILE A 189 -1.03 -1.15 -2.33
CA ILE A 189 -1.17 -2.47 -1.69
C ILE A 189 -2.53 -2.68 -1.03
N GLU A 190 -3.16 -1.61 -0.53
CA GLU A 190 -4.47 -1.61 0.10
C GLU A 190 -5.66 -1.60 -0.86
N ALA A 191 -5.45 -1.52 -2.17
CA ALA A 191 -6.53 -1.40 -3.14
C ALA A 191 -7.60 -2.49 -2.93
N PHE A 192 -8.87 -2.07 -2.88
CA PHE A 192 -10.05 -2.92 -2.64
C PHE A 192 -10.12 -3.58 -1.25
N LEU A 193 -9.21 -3.29 -0.31
CA LEU A 193 -9.16 -3.93 0.99
C LEU A 193 -9.83 -3.09 2.08
N HIS A 194 -10.69 -3.75 2.86
CA HIS A 194 -11.23 -3.17 4.08
C HIS A 194 -10.10 -2.94 5.12
N VAL A 195 -10.21 -1.90 5.94
CA VAL A 195 -9.21 -1.53 6.97
C VAL A 195 -8.81 -2.67 7.89
N TYR A 196 -9.74 -3.56 8.22
CA TYR A 196 -9.47 -4.76 9.02
C TYR A 196 -8.45 -5.70 8.34
N VAL A 197 -8.59 -5.92 7.02
CA VAL A 197 -7.68 -6.75 6.23
C VAL A 197 -6.32 -6.06 6.11
N GLN A 198 -6.31 -4.76 5.82
CA GLN A 198 -5.07 -3.97 5.76
C GLN A 198 -4.24 -4.11 7.04
N SER A 199 -4.90 -4.12 8.20
CA SER A 199 -4.23 -4.22 9.52
C SER A 199 -3.55 -5.57 9.78
N ARG A 200 -3.79 -6.60 8.97
CA ARG A 200 -3.27 -7.96 9.15
C ARG A 200 -2.38 -8.43 8.00
N MET A 201 -2.55 -7.82 6.83
CA MET A 201 -1.96 -8.27 5.57
C MET A 201 -0.42 -8.28 5.60
N LEU A 202 0.21 -7.19 6.05
CA LEU A 202 1.67 -7.09 6.03
C LEU A 202 2.33 -8.10 6.97
N GLN A 203 1.71 -8.39 8.12
CA GLN A 203 2.22 -9.43 9.01
C GLN A 203 2.18 -10.80 8.32
N LYS A 204 1.08 -11.11 7.64
CA LYS A 204 0.96 -12.39 6.92
C LYS A 204 1.96 -12.52 5.78
N PHE A 205 2.24 -11.44 5.04
CA PHE A 205 3.29 -11.46 4.02
C PHE A 205 4.68 -11.71 4.62
N LYS A 206 4.99 -11.12 5.79
CA LYS A 206 6.23 -11.40 6.51
C LYS A 206 6.35 -12.85 6.93
N ASP A 207 5.26 -13.43 7.43
CA ASP A 207 5.25 -14.81 7.91
C ASP A 207 5.43 -15.81 6.75
N ASP A 208 4.76 -15.56 5.62
CA ASP A 208 4.78 -16.50 4.48
C ASP A 208 5.99 -16.31 3.57
N PHE A 209 6.58 -15.11 3.51
CA PHE A 209 7.66 -14.73 2.59
C PHE A 209 8.80 -14.02 3.33
N ALA A 210 9.31 -14.64 4.40
CA ALA A 210 10.20 -13.99 5.37
C ALA A 210 11.52 -13.44 4.78
N LYS A 211 11.98 -13.95 3.65
CA LYS A 211 13.21 -13.50 2.97
C LYS A 211 12.94 -12.52 1.81
N CYS A 212 11.68 -12.12 1.62
CA CYS A 212 11.35 -11.13 0.60
C CYS A 212 11.51 -9.71 1.13
N SER A 213 12.05 -8.85 0.28
CA SER A 213 11.96 -7.39 0.46
C SER A 213 10.68 -6.91 -0.23
N PHE A 214 9.76 -6.35 0.55
CA PHE A 214 8.54 -5.77 0.00
C PHE A 214 8.68 -4.25 -0.12
N ILE A 215 8.40 -3.72 -1.30
CA ILE A 215 8.29 -2.29 -1.56
C ILE A 215 6.87 -2.02 -2.01
N PHE A 216 6.13 -1.22 -1.28
CA PHE A 216 4.75 -0.96 -1.66
C PHE A 216 4.42 0.53 -1.62
N THR A 217 3.52 0.94 -2.50
CA THR A 217 2.90 2.25 -2.40
C THR A 217 1.58 2.14 -1.66
N THR A 218 1.21 3.20 -0.96
CA THR A 218 -0.04 3.23 -0.19
C THR A 218 -0.59 4.65 -0.04
N HIS A 219 -1.90 4.74 0.06
CA HIS A 219 -2.65 5.89 0.53
C HIS A 219 -3.25 5.66 1.92
N SER A 220 -2.98 4.50 2.53
CA SER A 220 -3.52 4.16 3.85
C SER A 220 -2.58 4.58 4.97
N PRO A 221 -2.95 5.56 5.79
CA PRO A 221 -2.19 5.92 6.99
C PRO A 221 -2.14 4.77 7.99
N LEU A 222 -3.15 3.89 8.00
CA LEU A 222 -3.19 2.72 8.86
C LEU A 222 -2.00 1.76 8.62
N LEU A 223 -1.63 1.53 7.35
CA LEU A 223 -0.48 0.68 7.02
C LEU A 223 0.84 1.29 7.50
N LEU A 224 0.93 2.62 7.49
CA LEU A 224 2.13 3.33 7.92
C LEU A 224 2.23 3.40 9.45
N SER A 225 1.10 3.55 10.16
CA SER A 225 1.08 3.70 11.62
C SER A 225 1.18 2.39 12.39
N ARG A 226 0.60 1.30 11.85
CA ARG A 226 0.43 0.05 12.57
C ARG A 226 1.70 -0.79 12.70
N TYR A 227 2.68 -0.58 11.85
CA TYR A 227 3.90 -1.38 11.81
C TYR A 227 5.12 -0.49 12.05
N ASN A 228 5.86 -0.76 13.13
CA ASN A 228 7.06 0.00 13.50
C ASN A 228 8.33 -0.45 12.77
N ASP A 229 8.33 -1.67 12.27
CA ASP A 229 9.47 -2.32 11.61
C ASP A 229 9.48 -2.16 10.08
N ILE A 230 8.61 -1.29 9.55
CA ILE A 230 8.58 -0.88 8.15
C ILE A 230 9.34 0.43 7.98
N ARG A 231 10.24 0.51 7.02
CA ARG A 231 10.81 1.78 6.59
C ARG A 231 9.75 2.56 5.82
N LYS A 232 9.56 3.82 6.18
CA LYS A 232 8.48 4.68 5.68
C LYS A 232 9.06 5.86 4.93
N PHE A 233 8.56 6.08 3.73
CA PHE A 233 9.03 7.15 2.85
C PHE A 233 7.87 7.99 2.36
N GLN A 234 8.04 9.30 2.42
CA GLN A 234 7.16 10.24 1.75
C GLN A 234 7.75 10.61 0.39
N LEU A 235 6.96 10.47 -0.65
CA LEU A 235 7.32 10.97 -1.97
C LEU A 235 6.73 12.36 -2.19
N GLU A 236 7.61 13.34 -2.18
CA GLU A 236 7.26 14.74 -2.35
C GLU A 236 8.18 15.40 -3.39
N ASN A 237 7.60 16.11 -4.36
CA ASN A 237 8.34 16.79 -5.44
C ASN A 237 9.35 15.87 -6.16
N GLY A 238 9.01 14.59 -6.30
CA GLY A 238 9.83 13.57 -6.96
C GLY A 238 10.99 13.02 -6.13
N VAL A 239 11.08 13.36 -4.85
CA VAL A 239 12.11 12.89 -3.92
C VAL A 239 11.50 12.02 -2.84
N LEU A 240 12.15 10.88 -2.55
CA LEU A 240 11.81 10.01 -1.42
C LEU A 240 12.50 10.51 -0.15
N ASN A 241 11.70 10.97 0.81
CA ASN A 241 12.17 11.38 2.12
C ASN A 241 11.83 10.30 3.15
N GLU A 242 12.83 9.74 3.82
CA GLU A 242 12.58 8.77 4.88
C GLU A 242 11.97 9.47 6.10
N ILE A 243 10.89 8.90 6.63
CA ILE A 243 10.16 9.45 7.76
C ILE A 243 10.66 8.81 9.04
N ASN A 244 10.85 9.61 10.07
CA ASN A 244 11.22 9.12 11.39
C ASN A 244 10.23 8.10 11.96
N LYS A 245 10.75 7.12 12.72
CA LYS A 245 10.04 5.95 13.26
C LYS A 245 8.86 6.28 14.19
N ASP A 246 8.68 7.55 14.59
CA ASP A 246 7.68 7.95 15.60
C ASP A 246 6.22 7.92 15.16
N LEU A 247 5.93 7.54 13.89
CA LEU A 247 4.56 7.40 13.40
C LEU A 247 3.76 6.31 14.13
N TYR A 248 4.42 5.29 14.64
CA TYR A 248 3.76 4.17 15.32
C TYR A 248 3.02 4.57 16.60
N TYR A 249 3.51 5.60 17.29
CA TYR A 249 2.93 6.08 18.55
C TYR A 249 1.96 7.24 18.39
N LYS A 250 1.78 7.76 17.17
CA LYS A 250 0.80 8.81 16.89
C LYS A 250 -0.57 8.20 16.64
N ASP A 251 -1.60 8.86 17.14
CA ASP A 251 -2.96 8.52 16.75
C ASP A 251 -3.18 8.78 15.25
N LEU A 252 -4.23 8.17 14.70
CA LEU A 252 -4.51 8.27 13.27
C LEU A 252 -4.80 9.71 12.83
N ASP A 253 -5.43 10.52 13.69
CA ASP A 253 -5.78 11.90 13.38
C ASP A 253 -4.52 12.76 13.21
N ASN A 254 -3.54 12.60 14.08
CA ASN A 254 -2.22 13.23 13.92
C ASN A 254 -1.51 12.80 12.62
N ILE A 255 -1.67 11.55 12.20
CA ILE A 255 -1.07 11.05 10.96
C ILE A 255 -1.77 11.66 9.75
N TYR A 256 -3.09 11.72 9.77
CA TYR A 256 -3.87 12.38 8.70
C TYR A 256 -3.50 13.85 8.56
N GLU A 257 -3.39 14.57 9.67
CA GLU A 257 -3.04 15.99 9.64
C GLU A 257 -1.62 16.23 9.13
N VAL A 258 -0.61 15.56 9.73
CA VAL A 258 0.81 15.86 9.48
C VAL A 258 1.29 15.34 8.13
N TYR A 259 0.84 14.14 7.73
CA TYR A 259 1.40 13.46 6.55
C TYR A 259 0.46 13.46 5.34
N PHE A 260 -0.84 13.58 5.55
CA PHE A 260 -1.83 13.61 4.48
C PHE A 260 -2.44 14.99 4.30
N ASN A 261 -2.06 15.96 5.14
CA ASN A 261 -2.59 17.33 5.13
C ASN A 261 -4.13 17.36 5.12
N VAL A 262 -4.73 16.45 5.89
CA VAL A 262 -6.18 16.34 6.07
C VAL A 262 -6.49 16.88 7.44
N ASP A 263 -7.22 17.98 7.47
CA ASP A 263 -7.70 18.55 8.73
C ASP A 263 -8.78 17.66 9.38
N GLU A 264 -8.71 17.53 10.68
CA GLU A 264 -9.73 16.85 11.48
C GLU A 264 -11.09 17.55 11.38
N PHE A 265 -11.05 18.87 11.24
CA PHE A 265 -12.26 19.68 11.18
C PHE A 265 -12.65 20.04 9.74
N PRO A 266 -13.96 19.99 9.41
CA PRO A 266 -14.47 20.50 8.14
C PRO A 266 -14.08 21.96 7.90
N GLU A 267 -14.05 22.37 6.63
CA GLU A 267 -13.70 23.74 6.23
C GLU A 267 -14.52 24.80 6.96
N GLU A 268 -15.82 24.53 7.22
CA GLU A 268 -16.70 25.42 8.02
C GLU A 268 -16.12 25.67 9.42
N ALA A 269 -15.72 24.61 10.12
CA ALA A 269 -15.17 24.71 11.47
C ALA A 269 -13.82 25.43 11.48
N ARG A 270 -12.95 25.14 10.49
CA ARG A 270 -11.65 25.84 10.34
C ARG A 270 -11.81 27.34 10.15
N ASN A 271 -12.74 27.74 9.30
CA ASN A 271 -13.03 29.15 9.05
C ASN A 271 -13.55 29.84 10.34
N ILE A 272 -14.35 29.15 11.13
CA ILE A 272 -14.79 29.64 12.43
C ILE A 272 -13.62 29.75 13.42
N ILE A 273 -12.76 28.70 13.52
CA ILE A 273 -11.58 28.70 14.41
C ILE A 273 -10.66 29.86 14.07
N ASN A 274 -10.38 30.08 12.78
CA ASN A 274 -9.53 31.17 12.33
C ASN A 274 -10.11 32.54 12.72
N ARG A 275 -11.42 32.79 12.43
CA ARG A 275 -12.07 34.04 12.83
C ARG A 275 -12.08 34.26 14.33
N LEU A 276 -12.35 33.22 15.13
CA LEU A 276 -12.28 33.32 16.59
C LEU A 276 -10.85 33.54 17.09
N GLY A 277 -9.85 32.95 16.42
CA GLY A 277 -8.44 33.18 16.71
C GLY A 277 -8.02 34.63 16.42
N GLU A 278 -8.40 35.17 15.26
CA GLU A 278 -8.17 36.57 14.90
C GLU A 278 -8.87 37.51 15.88
N TYR A 279 -10.13 37.25 16.19
CA TYR A 279 -10.89 38.03 17.14
C TYR A 279 -10.22 38.23 18.50
N ILE A 280 -9.45 37.24 18.99
CA ILE A 280 -8.75 37.37 20.27
C ILE A 280 -7.78 38.56 20.26
N PHE A 281 -7.24 38.93 19.09
CA PHE A 281 -6.24 40.00 18.92
C PHE A 281 -6.80 41.29 18.31
N GLU A 282 -8.02 41.28 17.74
CA GLU A 282 -8.63 42.46 17.11
C GLU A 282 -9.35 43.34 18.12
N GLU A 283 -9.35 44.67 17.91
CA GLU A 283 -10.06 45.65 18.75
C GLU A 283 -11.49 45.89 18.25
N GLU A 284 -11.71 45.83 16.93
CA GLU A 284 -13.00 46.01 16.30
C GLU A 284 -13.57 44.69 15.76
N TYR A 285 -14.77 44.31 16.18
CA TYR A 285 -15.41 43.07 15.75
C TYR A 285 -16.94 43.13 15.80
N ASN A 286 -17.57 42.24 15.02
CA ASN A 286 -19.01 42.05 15.08
C ASN A 286 -19.35 40.99 16.13
N ARG A 287 -19.87 41.45 17.28
CA ARG A 287 -20.16 40.59 18.42
C ARG A 287 -21.15 39.47 18.08
N ASP A 288 -22.18 39.74 17.28
CA ASP A 288 -23.22 38.76 16.92
C ASP A 288 -22.65 37.61 16.12
N ILE A 289 -21.68 37.90 15.23
CA ILE A 289 -20.98 36.85 14.43
C ILE A 289 -20.14 36.00 15.34
N ILE A 290 -19.38 36.59 16.26
CA ILE A 290 -18.46 35.85 17.15
C ILE A 290 -19.28 34.97 18.13
N GLU A 291 -20.36 35.48 18.70
CA GLU A 291 -21.25 34.68 19.58
C GLU A 291 -21.90 33.51 18.79
N LYS A 292 -22.34 33.75 17.57
CA LYS A 292 -22.86 32.67 16.69
C LYS A 292 -21.82 31.61 16.38
N ASP A 293 -20.60 32.01 15.98
CA ASP A 293 -19.50 31.13 15.67
C ASP A 293 -19.08 30.28 16.90
N LEU A 294 -19.01 30.91 18.08
CA LEU A 294 -18.72 30.24 19.34
C LEU A 294 -19.75 29.16 19.68
N ASN A 295 -21.04 29.48 19.48
CA ASN A 295 -22.10 28.52 19.72
C ASN A 295 -22.05 27.34 18.74
N ILE A 296 -21.78 27.59 17.45
CA ILE A 296 -21.61 26.54 16.44
C ILE A 296 -20.49 25.60 16.84
N LEU A 297 -19.31 26.11 17.27
CA LEU A 297 -18.19 25.26 17.69
C LEU A 297 -18.57 24.41 18.91
N LYS A 298 -19.21 24.98 19.92
CA LYS A 298 -19.59 24.24 21.12
C LYS A 298 -20.63 23.16 20.87
N GLU A 299 -21.59 23.43 20.01
CA GLU A 299 -22.69 22.50 19.75
C GLU A 299 -22.31 21.37 18.79
N LYS A 300 -21.54 21.69 17.73
CA LYS A 300 -21.25 20.74 16.67
C LYS A 300 -19.90 20.04 16.83
N TYR A 301 -18.93 20.65 17.51
CA TYR A 301 -17.54 20.20 17.55
C TYR A 301 -17.03 20.11 18.99
N ALA A 302 -17.55 19.14 19.75
CA ALA A 302 -17.28 19.00 21.19
C ALA A 302 -15.79 18.75 21.54
N ASN A 303 -15.01 18.20 20.62
CA ASN A 303 -13.58 17.92 20.79
C ASN A 303 -12.65 19.11 20.47
N ILE A 304 -13.22 20.28 20.13
CA ILE A 304 -12.42 21.44 19.73
C ILE A 304 -11.46 21.90 20.84
N GLU A 305 -11.85 21.80 22.12
CA GLU A 305 -11.02 22.19 23.25
C GLU A 305 -9.80 21.28 23.45
N GLU A 306 -9.85 20.02 23.05
CA GLU A 306 -8.71 19.10 23.10
C GLU A 306 -7.60 19.54 22.14
N LYS A 307 -7.97 20.01 20.94
CA LYS A 307 -7.05 20.41 19.89
C LYS A 307 -6.61 21.86 19.97
N TYR A 308 -7.50 22.76 20.41
CA TYR A 308 -7.24 24.20 20.58
C TYR A 308 -7.49 24.62 22.03
N PRO A 309 -6.64 24.18 22.98
CA PRO A 309 -6.85 24.41 24.39
C PRO A 309 -6.98 25.88 24.73
N GLY A 310 -8.04 26.25 25.42
CA GLY A 310 -8.28 27.61 25.86
C GLY A 310 -8.76 28.57 24.77
N LEU A 311 -9.05 28.11 23.52
CA LEU A 311 -9.63 28.97 22.48
C LEU A 311 -10.98 29.50 22.93
N ILE A 312 -11.90 28.63 23.34
CA ILE A 312 -13.25 28.96 23.80
C ILE A 312 -13.17 29.89 25.01
N ALA A 313 -12.37 29.52 26.01
CA ALA A 313 -12.22 30.33 27.22
C ALA A 313 -11.69 31.76 26.95
N LYS A 314 -10.72 31.90 26.02
CA LYS A 314 -10.20 33.22 25.64
C LYS A 314 -11.23 34.07 24.92
N VAL A 315 -12.05 33.46 24.05
CA VAL A 315 -13.15 34.14 23.34
C VAL A 315 -14.22 34.58 24.32
N GLU A 316 -14.64 33.67 25.22
CA GLU A 316 -15.67 33.98 26.25
C GLU A 316 -15.23 35.11 27.17
N LYS A 317 -13.98 35.07 27.62
CA LYS A 317 -13.38 36.12 28.45
C LYS A 317 -13.46 37.48 27.76
N LYS A 318 -13.09 37.55 26.48
CA LYS A 318 -13.09 38.79 25.70
C LYS A 318 -14.52 39.28 25.41
N LEU A 319 -15.47 38.36 25.21
CA LEU A 319 -16.89 38.68 25.08
C LEU A 319 -17.55 39.13 26.39
N GLY A 320 -16.92 38.89 27.54
CA GLY A 320 -17.48 39.13 28.85
C GLY A 320 -18.61 38.18 29.24
N VAL A 321 -18.60 36.95 28.71
CA VAL A 321 -19.61 35.90 28.91
C VAL A 321 -19.08 34.82 29.87
N GLU A 322 -18.03 35.09 30.66
CA GLU A 322 -17.53 34.13 31.65
C GLU A 322 -18.65 33.68 32.60
N ARG A 323 -18.83 32.35 32.73
CA ARG A 323 -19.66 31.71 33.75
C ARG A 323 -18.89 31.50 35.04
#